data_62478f0c39d375d6627a868209ebf438
#
_entry.id   62478f0c39d375d6627a868209ebf438
#
_cell.length_a   1.000
_cell.length_b   1.000
_cell.length_c   1.000
_cell.angle_alpha   90.00
_cell.angle_beta   90.00
_cell.angle_gamma   90.00
#
_symmetry.space_group_name_H-M   'P 1'
#
loop_
_entity.id
_entity.type
_entity.pdbx_description
1 polymer ?
#
loop_
_entity_poly.entity_id
_entity_poly.type
_entity_poly.pdbx_seq_one_letter_code
_entity_poly.pdbx_strand_id
1 'polypeptide(L)'
;EGKSTLVKAIMGEIDYEGTLQLGHNCLIGYFAQNQAALLDGELTVFQTIDEIAVGDARTRVKDLLGAFMFSGDTIEKKVKVLSGGEKTRLAMIKLLLQPVNLLILDEPTNHLDIKTKDILKDALKAFDGTIILVSHDRDFLDGLADKVFEFGNKRVRGHFEDINGFLKNK
;
A
#
# COMPACT_ATOMS: atom_id res chain seq x y z
N GLU A 1 -13.03 -12.37 -8.45
CA GLU A 1 -13.58 -11.22 -9.20
C GLU A 1 -14.25 -10.23 -8.25
N GLY A 2 -14.27 -8.91 -8.58
CA GLY A 2 -14.99 -7.88 -7.81
C GLY A 2 -14.19 -7.17 -6.72
N LYS A 3 -13.00 -7.61 -6.34
CA LYS A 3 -12.18 -6.95 -5.29
C LYS A 3 -11.75 -5.53 -5.69
N SER A 4 -11.09 -5.41 -6.84
CA SER A 4 -10.66 -4.10 -7.37
C SER A 4 -11.84 -3.21 -7.75
N THR A 5 -12.99 -3.83 -8.11
CA THR A 5 -14.24 -3.09 -8.35
C THR A 5 -14.74 -2.44 -7.06
N LEU A 6 -14.72 -3.16 -5.92
CA LEU A 6 -15.06 -2.58 -4.62
C LEU A 6 -14.12 -1.43 -4.24
N VAL A 7 -12.81 -1.62 -4.44
CA VAL A 7 -11.82 -0.56 -4.19
C VAL A 7 -12.11 0.68 -5.02
N LYS A 8 -12.39 0.53 -6.32
CA LYS A 8 -12.76 1.64 -7.20
C LYS A 8 -14.04 2.33 -6.78
N ALA A 9 -15.04 1.58 -6.29
CA ALA A 9 -16.27 2.17 -5.74
C ALA A 9 -15.96 3.00 -4.47
N ILE A 10 -15.12 2.49 -3.56
CA ILE A 10 -14.68 3.23 -2.36
C ILE A 10 -13.94 4.52 -2.74
N MET A 11 -13.13 4.47 -3.79
CA MET A 11 -12.39 5.63 -4.30
C MET A 11 -13.24 6.60 -5.13
N GLY A 12 -14.52 6.27 -5.40
CA GLY A 12 -15.41 7.09 -6.22
C GLY A 12 -15.06 7.10 -7.71
N GLU A 13 -14.31 6.10 -8.17
CA GLU A 13 -13.88 5.98 -9.57
C GLU A 13 -14.94 5.35 -10.48
N ILE A 14 -15.93 4.69 -9.90
CA ILE A 14 -17.03 4.04 -10.62
C ILE A 14 -18.36 4.25 -9.90
N ASP A 15 -19.46 4.26 -10.68
CA ASP A 15 -20.82 4.26 -10.14
C ASP A 15 -21.16 2.90 -9.52
N TYR A 16 -21.98 2.91 -8.48
CA TYR A 16 -22.45 1.71 -7.79
C TYR A 16 -23.87 1.91 -7.27
N GLU A 17 -24.57 0.80 -7.06
CA GLU A 17 -25.87 0.78 -6.40
C GLU A 17 -25.70 0.52 -4.90
N GLY A 18 -26.51 1.18 -4.08
CA GLY A 18 -26.47 1.05 -2.63
C GLY A 18 -25.91 2.27 -1.92
N THR A 19 -25.48 2.09 -0.67
CA THR A 19 -24.95 3.18 0.17
C THR A 19 -23.52 2.84 0.60
N LEU A 20 -22.61 3.79 0.39
CA LEU A 20 -21.25 3.75 0.89
C LEU A 20 -21.02 5.00 1.73
N GLN A 21 -20.60 4.82 2.96
CA GLN A 21 -20.30 5.92 3.87
C GLN A 21 -18.93 5.70 4.50
N LEU A 22 -18.04 6.66 4.29
CA LEU A 22 -16.77 6.70 5.00
C LEU A 22 -16.97 7.23 6.42
N GLY A 23 -16.13 6.73 7.34
CA GLY A 23 -16.10 7.24 8.70
C GLY A 23 -15.74 8.74 8.75
N HIS A 24 -16.02 9.36 9.90
CA HIS A 24 -15.65 10.75 10.12
C HIS A 24 -14.12 10.92 10.11
N ASN A 25 -13.63 11.99 9.50
CA ASN A 25 -12.19 12.27 9.36
C ASN A 25 -11.36 11.16 8.70
N CYS A 26 -11.97 10.39 7.78
CA CYS A 26 -11.27 9.36 7.05
C CYS A 26 -10.38 9.99 5.96
N LEU A 27 -9.07 9.84 6.11
CA LEU A 27 -8.05 10.26 5.14
C LEU A 27 -7.49 9.03 4.44
N ILE A 28 -7.85 8.86 3.17
CA ILE A 28 -7.52 7.67 2.40
C ILE A 28 -6.19 7.85 1.68
N GLY A 29 -5.28 6.88 1.85
CA GLY A 29 -4.14 6.65 0.99
C GLY A 29 -4.41 5.42 0.10
N TYR A 30 -4.28 5.58 -1.21
CA TYR A 30 -4.54 4.50 -2.16
C TYR A 30 -3.30 4.13 -2.96
N PHE A 31 -2.98 2.85 -2.99
CA PHE A 31 -1.92 2.28 -3.80
C PHE A 31 -2.51 1.36 -4.87
N ALA A 32 -2.58 1.88 -6.09
CA ALA A 32 -2.99 1.12 -7.28
C ALA A 32 -1.76 0.51 -7.97
N GLN A 33 -1.99 -0.45 -8.87
CA GLN A 33 -0.93 -1.14 -9.63
C GLN A 33 0.02 -0.20 -10.40
N ASN A 34 -0.45 0.98 -10.81
CA ASN A 34 0.33 1.91 -11.65
C ASN A 34 0.86 3.14 -10.89
N GLN A 35 0.86 3.13 -9.57
CA GLN A 35 1.32 4.27 -8.75
C GLN A 35 2.76 4.68 -9.04
N ALA A 36 3.61 3.72 -9.38
CA ALA A 36 5.00 3.99 -9.77
C ALA A 36 5.13 4.87 -11.04
N ALA A 37 4.13 4.83 -11.93
CA ALA A 37 4.10 5.65 -13.15
C ALA A 37 3.73 7.11 -12.89
N LEU A 38 3.15 7.41 -11.72
CA LEU A 38 2.75 8.76 -11.32
C LEU A 38 3.87 9.56 -10.65
N LEU A 39 5.04 8.96 -10.45
CA LEU A 39 6.21 9.64 -9.90
C LEU A 39 6.80 10.61 -10.93
N ASP A 40 7.22 11.79 -10.47
CA ASP A 40 7.93 12.74 -11.32
C ASP A 40 9.35 12.22 -11.61
N GLY A 41 9.61 11.90 -12.86
CA GLY A 41 10.89 11.36 -13.32
C GLY A 41 12.06 12.33 -13.20
N GLU A 42 11.82 13.63 -13.13
CA GLU A 42 12.87 14.65 -13.06
C GLU A 42 13.38 14.93 -11.64
N LEU A 43 12.60 14.58 -10.64
CA LEU A 43 13.02 14.65 -9.24
C LEU A 43 13.99 13.53 -8.88
N THR A 44 14.85 13.78 -7.89
CA THR A 44 15.63 12.71 -7.26
C THR A 44 14.76 11.90 -6.31
N VAL A 45 15.23 10.71 -5.91
CA VAL A 45 14.58 9.90 -4.87
C VAL A 45 14.37 10.73 -3.61
N PHE A 46 15.41 11.43 -3.16
CA PHE A 46 15.34 12.28 -1.96
C PHE A 46 14.31 13.40 -2.12
N GLN A 47 14.35 14.15 -3.23
CA GLN A 47 13.41 15.26 -3.48
C GLN A 47 11.97 14.78 -3.48
N THR A 48 11.68 13.64 -4.12
CA THR A 48 10.33 13.04 -4.16
C THR A 48 9.74 12.83 -2.77
N ILE A 49 10.57 12.50 -1.80
CA ILE A 49 10.14 12.20 -0.44
C ILE A 49 10.19 13.45 0.46
N ASP A 50 11.21 14.30 0.31
CA ASP A 50 11.35 15.51 1.10
C ASP A 50 10.21 16.52 0.87
N GLU A 51 9.66 16.56 -0.35
CA GLU A 51 8.51 17.43 -0.70
C GLU A 51 7.24 17.10 0.10
N ILE A 52 7.04 15.85 0.48
CA ILE A 52 5.83 15.39 1.17
C ILE A 52 6.04 15.18 2.67
N ALA A 53 7.28 15.04 3.10
CA ALA A 53 7.60 14.82 4.50
C ALA A 53 7.49 16.13 5.27
N VAL A 54 6.53 16.22 6.19
CA VAL A 54 6.30 17.39 7.06
C VAL A 54 6.46 17.01 8.52
N GLY A 55 6.92 17.96 9.35
CA GLY A 55 7.06 17.77 10.79
C GLY A 55 7.98 16.59 11.14
N ASP A 56 7.55 15.74 12.06
CA ASP A 56 8.31 14.59 12.55
C ASP A 56 8.58 13.53 11.47
N ALA A 57 7.77 13.48 10.42
CA ALA A 57 7.99 12.57 9.29
C ALA A 57 9.33 12.89 8.60
N ARG A 58 9.73 14.15 8.55
CA ARG A 58 10.98 14.60 7.91
C ARG A 58 12.23 14.03 8.59
N THR A 59 12.19 13.83 9.89
CA THR A 59 13.30 13.23 10.64
C THR A 59 13.49 11.75 10.32
N ARG A 60 12.41 11.05 9.92
CA ARG A 60 12.39 9.62 9.59
C ARG A 60 12.62 9.31 8.11
N VAL A 61 12.71 10.34 7.25
CA VAL A 61 12.87 10.16 5.79
C VAL A 61 14.07 9.29 5.46
N LYS A 62 15.23 9.56 6.04
CA LYS A 62 16.46 8.81 5.74
C LYS A 62 16.36 7.35 6.23
N ASP A 63 15.78 7.13 7.40
CA ASP A 63 15.61 5.80 7.97
C ASP A 63 14.64 4.97 7.12
N LEU A 64 13.54 5.59 6.69
CA LEU A 64 12.56 4.95 5.83
C LEU A 64 13.13 4.64 4.44
N LEU A 65 13.86 5.59 3.83
CA LEU A 65 14.56 5.36 2.59
C LEU A 65 15.56 4.20 2.73
N GLY A 66 16.35 4.19 3.81
CA GLY A 66 17.29 3.12 4.11
C GLY A 66 16.62 1.77 4.28
N ALA A 67 15.50 1.71 5.02
CA ALA A 67 14.71 0.50 5.21
C ALA A 67 14.21 -0.07 3.87
N PHE A 68 13.79 0.79 2.95
CA PHE A 68 13.37 0.40 1.58
C PHE A 68 14.55 0.29 0.60
N MET A 69 15.78 0.13 1.10
CA MET A 69 17.00 -0.09 0.31
C MET A 69 17.40 1.09 -0.61
N PHE A 70 17.05 2.31 -0.24
CA PHE A 70 17.58 3.51 -0.84
C PHE A 70 18.65 4.10 0.08
N SER A 71 19.91 3.97 -0.28
CA SER A 71 21.03 4.48 0.52
C SER A 71 22.18 4.96 -0.38
N GLY A 72 23.08 5.77 0.19
CA GLY A 72 24.23 6.30 -0.51
C GLY A 72 23.84 7.06 -1.77
N ASP A 73 24.52 6.80 -2.87
CA ASP A 73 24.31 7.51 -4.14
C ASP A 73 22.92 7.26 -4.76
N THR A 74 22.20 6.25 -4.28
CA THR A 74 20.87 5.91 -4.83
C THR A 74 19.84 6.99 -4.56
N ILE A 75 19.95 7.69 -3.43
CA ILE A 75 18.99 8.75 -3.05
C ILE A 75 19.12 10.00 -3.94
N GLU A 76 20.27 10.20 -4.56
CA GLU A 76 20.53 11.32 -5.49
C GLU A 76 20.17 11.00 -6.94
N LYS A 77 19.83 9.75 -7.26
CA LYS A 77 19.40 9.37 -8.59
C LYS A 77 18.05 9.96 -8.92
N LYS A 78 17.89 10.37 -10.18
CA LYS A 78 16.57 10.77 -10.70
C LYS A 78 15.65 9.56 -10.81
N VAL A 79 14.37 9.78 -10.51
CA VAL A 79 13.33 8.73 -10.55
C VAL A 79 13.24 8.07 -11.94
N LYS A 80 13.49 8.81 -13.03
CA LYS A 80 13.45 8.25 -14.38
C LYS A 80 14.46 7.13 -14.64
N VAL A 81 15.60 7.10 -13.94
CA VAL A 81 16.63 6.07 -14.12
C VAL A 81 16.45 4.85 -13.21
N LEU A 82 15.46 4.89 -12.31
CA LEU A 82 15.15 3.77 -11.41
C LEU A 82 14.50 2.61 -12.18
N SER A 83 14.78 1.39 -11.71
CA SER A 83 14.04 0.19 -12.13
C SER A 83 12.56 0.25 -11.72
N GLY A 84 11.73 -0.60 -12.33
CA GLY A 84 10.32 -0.69 -11.96
C GLY A 84 10.11 -1.02 -10.48
N GLY A 85 10.88 -1.95 -9.92
CA GLY A 85 10.83 -2.31 -8.50
C GLY A 85 11.25 -1.15 -7.58
N GLU A 86 12.30 -0.41 -7.94
CA GLU A 86 12.72 0.79 -7.21
C GLU A 86 11.65 1.87 -7.22
N LYS A 87 11.01 2.12 -8.36
CA LYS A 87 9.89 3.06 -8.47
C LYS A 87 8.70 2.64 -7.62
N THR A 88 8.38 1.36 -7.58
CA THR A 88 7.31 0.81 -6.73
C THR A 88 7.62 1.02 -5.25
N ARG A 89 8.85 0.74 -4.80
CA ARG A 89 9.28 1.02 -3.42
C ARG A 89 9.19 2.50 -3.08
N LEU A 90 9.64 3.38 -3.98
CA LEU A 90 9.57 4.82 -3.77
C LEU A 90 8.14 5.34 -3.66
N ALA A 91 7.24 4.86 -4.51
CA ALA A 91 5.82 5.18 -4.45
C ALA A 91 5.18 4.71 -3.13
N MET A 92 5.61 3.56 -2.61
CA MET A 92 5.16 3.04 -1.32
C MET A 92 5.63 3.93 -0.16
N ILE A 93 6.90 4.33 -0.13
CA ILE A 93 7.42 5.27 0.87
C ILE A 93 6.62 6.57 0.83
N LYS A 94 6.38 7.09 -0.37
CA LYS A 94 5.60 8.31 -0.57
C LYS A 94 4.22 8.21 0.06
N LEU A 95 3.54 7.07 -0.10
CA LEU A 95 2.23 6.81 0.49
C LEU A 95 2.29 6.73 2.02
N LEU A 96 3.27 6.00 2.58
CA LEU A 96 3.41 5.79 4.03
C LEU A 96 3.77 7.06 4.80
N LEU A 97 4.32 8.09 4.13
CA LEU A 97 4.63 9.39 4.73
C LEU A 97 3.46 10.37 4.71
N GLN A 98 2.40 10.08 3.96
CA GLN A 98 1.21 10.92 3.95
C GLN A 98 0.43 10.78 5.27
N PRO A 99 -0.24 11.84 5.73
CA PRO A 99 -1.04 11.81 6.95
C PRO A 99 -2.39 11.12 6.71
N VAL A 100 -2.35 9.83 6.38
CA VAL A 100 -3.53 9.01 6.11
C VAL A 100 -3.84 8.09 7.29
N ASN A 101 -5.11 7.75 7.49
CA ASN A 101 -5.56 6.82 8.52
C ASN A 101 -6.34 5.61 7.96
N LEU A 102 -6.52 5.57 6.64
CA LEU A 102 -7.01 4.41 5.90
C LEU A 102 -6.10 4.18 4.69
N LEU A 103 -5.39 3.06 4.69
CA LEU A 103 -4.62 2.59 3.54
C LEU A 103 -5.41 1.58 2.74
N ILE A 104 -5.53 1.80 1.44
CA ILE A 104 -6.09 0.84 0.50
C ILE A 104 -4.99 0.41 -0.45
N LEU A 105 -4.63 -0.87 -0.42
CA LEU A 105 -3.54 -1.43 -1.21
C LEU A 105 -4.11 -2.50 -2.14
N ASP A 106 -4.02 -2.29 -3.45
CA ASP A 106 -4.47 -3.24 -4.47
C ASP A 106 -3.27 -3.92 -5.12
N GLU A 107 -3.05 -5.20 -4.75
CA GLU A 107 -1.94 -6.05 -5.19
C GLU A 107 -0.54 -5.40 -5.01
N PRO A 108 -0.21 -4.91 -3.80
CA PRO A 108 1.00 -4.13 -3.58
C PRO A 108 2.30 -4.95 -3.71
N THR A 109 2.19 -6.27 -3.67
CA THR A 109 3.34 -7.20 -3.75
C THR A 109 3.72 -7.57 -5.18
N ASN A 110 2.95 -7.16 -6.17
CA ASN A 110 3.25 -7.46 -7.56
C ASN A 110 4.61 -6.86 -7.95
N HIS A 111 5.46 -7.70 -8.55
CA HIS A 111 6.81 -7.34 -9.00
C HIS A 111 7.81 -6.98 -7.88
N LEU A 112 7.47 -7.25 -6.61
CA LEU A 112 8.40 -7.10 -5.50
C LEU A 112 9.17 -8.41 -5.25
N ASP A 113 10.46 -8.29 -4.95
CA ASP A 113 11.26 -9.39 -4.42
C ASP A 113 10.90 -9.68 -2.96
N ILE A 114 11.30 -10.85 -2.46
CA ILE A 114 10.96 -11.34 -1.12
C ILE A 114 11.37 -10.33 -0.04
N LYS A 115 12.58 -9.80 -0.13
CA LYS A 115 13.10 -8.85 0.86
C LYS A 115 12.27 -7.57 0.92
N THR A 116 11.87 -7.05 -0.24
CA THR A 116 11.00 -5.87 -0.32
C THR A 116 9.60 -6.16 0.24
N LYS A 117 9.06 -7.36 0.01
CA LYS A 117 7.79 -7.78 0.61
C LYS A 117 7.85 -7.80 2.14
N ASP A 118 8.94 -8.31 2.72
CA ASP A 118 9.13 -8.35 4.17
C ASP A 118 9.20 -6.92 4.74
N ILE A 119 9.96 -6.03 4.11
CA ILE A 119 10.06 -4.63 4.51
C ILE A 119 8.68 -3.95 4.47
N LEU A 120 7.92 -4.16 3.38
CA LEU A 120 6.57 -3.62 3.27
C LEU A 120 5.64 -4.18 4.35
N LYS A 121 5.71 -5.49 4.61
CA LYS A 121 4.93 -6.16 5.65
C LYS A 121 5.19 -5.56 7.03
N ASP A 122 6.45 -5.33 7.37
CA ASP A 122 6.84 -4.71 8.65
C ASP A 122 6.35 -3.26 8.75
N ALA A 123 6.45 -2.49 7.67
CA ALA A 123 5.94 -1.13 7.62
C ALA A 123 4.41 -1.08 7.80
N LEU A 124 3.68 -2.03 7.20
CA LEU A 124 2.23 -2.12 7.35
C LEU A 124 1.82 -2.57 8.76
N LYS A 125 2.58 -3.46 9.40
CA LYS A 125 2.36 -3.82 10.82
C LYS A 125 2.54 -2.65 11.78
N ALA A 126 3.45 -1.74 11.45
CA ALA A 126 3.71 -0.54 12.23
C ALA A 126 2.74 0.61 11.94
N PHE A 127 1.89 0.47 10.92
CA PHE A 127 0.92 1.51 10.57
C PHE A 127 -0.21 1.58 11.59
N ASP A 128 -0.41 2.77 12.17
CA ASP A 128 -1.46 3.05 13.16
C ASP A 128 -2.75 3.54 12.46
N GLY A 129 -3.44 2.66 11.80
CA GLY A 129 -4.66 2.97 11.07
C GLY A 129 -5.33 1.72 10.54
N THR A 130 -6.35 1.92 9.72
CA THR A 130 -7.05 0.82 9.04
C THR A 130 -6.40 0.51 7.71
N ILE A 131 -6.25 -0.78 7.40
CA ILE A 131 -5.71 -1.25 6.12
C ILE A 131 -6.77 -2.09 5.41
N ILE A 132 -7.04 -1.76 4.15
CA ILE A 132 -7.76 -2.62 3.22
C ILE A 132 -6.73 -3.16 2.23
N LEU A 133 -6.51 -4.46 2.28
CA LEU A 133 -5.47 -5.12 1.48
C LEU A 133 -6.11 -6.12 0.52
N VAL A 134 -5.92 -5.90 -0.76
CA VAL A 134 -6.24 -6.85 -1.82
C VAL A 134 -4.96 -7.53 -2.25
N SER A 135 -4.86 -8.83 -2.03
CA SER A 135 -3.70 -9.61 -2.45
C SER A 135 -4.06 -11.07 -2.69
N HIS A 136 -3.30 -11.71 -3.56
CA HIS A 136 -3.30 -13.16 -3.78
C HIS A 136 -2.12 -13.85 -3.06
N ASP A 137 -1.21 -13.07 -2.49
CA ASP A 137 -0.03 -13.54 -1.77
C ASP A 137 -0.40 -13.87 -0.31
N ARG A 138 -0.57 -15.17 -0.04
CA ARG A 138 -1.01 -15.65 1.28
C ARG A 138 0.03 -15.42 2.36
N ASP A 139 1.30 -15.60 2.03
CA ASP A 139 2.40 -15.42 2.98
C ASP A 139 2.52 -13.94 3.38
N PHE A 140 2.23 -13.06 2.44
CA PHE A 140 2.18 -11.63 2.71
C PHE A 140 1.00 -11.26 3.63
N LEU A 141 -0.19 -11.84 3.38
CA LEU A 141 -1.39 -11.59 4.19
C LEU A 141 -1.28 -12.14 5.62
N ASP A 142 -0.47 -13.16 5.84
CA ASP A 142 -0.31 -13.79 7.15
C ASP A 142 0.25 -12.82 8.18
N GLY A 143 -0.46 -12.70 9.32
CA GLY A 143 -0.12 -11.77 10.40
C GLY A 143 -0.35 -10.28 10.09
N LEU A 144 -1.06 -9.96 8.97
CA LEU A 144 -1.55 -8.59 8.67
C LEU A 144 -3.06 -8.48 8.78
N ALA A 145 -3.80 -9.53 8.41
CA ALA A 145 -5.25 -9.48 8.32
C ALA A 145 -5.92 -10.02 9.58
N ASP A 146 -6.79 -9.21 10.20
CA ASP A 146 -7.66 -9.60 11.31
C ASP A 146 -9.02 -10.07 10.81
N LYS A 147 -9.34 -9.75 9.56
CA LYS A 147 -10.62 -10.04 8.94
C LYS A 147 -10.44 -10.30 7.45
N VAL A 148 -11.05 -11.37 6.98
CA VAL A 148 -10.99 -11.77 5.57
C VAL A 148 -12.35 -11.59 4.91
N PHE A 149 -12.38 -10.99 3.73
CA PHE A 149 -13.55 -10.94 2.87
C PHE A 149 -13.35 -11.80 1.64
N GLU A 150 -14.13 -12.86 1.52
CA GLU A 150 -14.12 -13.73 0.36
C GLU A 150 -15.13 -13.26 -0.69
N PHE A 151 -14.65 -13.03 -1.91
CA PHE A 151 -15.47 -12.67 -3.06
C PHE A 151 -15.67 -13.87 -3.96
N GLY A 152 -16.89 -14.32 -4.14
CA GLY A 152 -17.22 -15.44 -4.99
C GLY A 152 -18.72 -15.56 -5.24
N ASN A 153 -19.10 -16.16 -6.39
CA ASN A 153 -20.50 -16.43 -6.73
C ASN A 153 -21.43 -15.21 -6.58
N LYS A 154 -20.96 -14.01 -6.98
CA LYS A 154 -21.68 -12.73 -6.85
C LYS A 154 -22.05 -12.38 -5.40
N ARG A 155 -21.33 -12.90 -4.43
CA ARG A 155 -21.52 -12.64 -2.99
C ARG A 155 -20.20 -12.31 -2.32
N VAL A 156 -20.28 -11.57 -1.23
CA VAL A 156 -19.15 -11.29 -0.35
C VAL A 156 -19.45 -11.92 1.01
N ARG A 157 -18.51 -12.71 1.53
CA ARG A 157 -18.59 -13.32 2.85
C ARG A 157 -17.46 -12.77 3.71
N GLY A 158 -17.80 -12.28 4.90
CA GLY A 158 -16.83 -11.81 5.88
C GLY A 158 -16.51 -12.92 6.89
N HIS A 159 -15.21 -13.13 7.14
CA HIS A 159 -14.68 -14.05 8.14
C HIS A 159 -13.86 -13.24 9.15
N PHE A 160 -14.22 -13.36 10.45
CA PHE A 160 -13.53 -12.66 11.54
C PHE A 160 -12.41 -13.54 12.09
N GLU A 161 -11.45 -13.85 11.23
CA GLU A 161 -10.29 -14.68 11.51
C GLU A 161 -9.15 -14.25 10.60
N ASP A 162 -7.93 -14.61 10.99
CA ASP A 162 -6.76 -14.40 10.14
C ASP A 162 -6.80 -15.30 8.88
N ILE A 163 -5.87 -15.09 7.96
CA ILE A 163 -5.82 -15.85 6.72
C ILE A 163 -5.62 -17.35 6.96
N ASN A 164 -4.88 -17.74 7.99
CA ASN A 164 -4.61 -19.14 8.31
C ASN A 164 -5.83 -19.85 8.88
N GLY A 165 -6.59 -19.18 9.76
CA GLY A 165 -7.88 -19.64 10.26
C GLY A 165 -8.88 -19.86 9.12
N PHE A 166 -9.01 -18.86 8.24
CA PHE A 166 -9.86 -18.93 7.06
C PHE A 166 -9.51 -20.11 6.15
N LEU A 167 -8.21 -20.37 5.90
CA LEU A 167 -7.78 -21.45 5.01
C LEU A 167 -7.98 -22.85 5.62
N LYS A 168 -7.94 -22.99 6.95
CA LYS A 168 -8.22 -24.27 7.62
C LYS A 168 -9.70 -24.64 7.62
N ASN A 169 -10.58 -23.64 7.56
CA ASN A 169 -12.03 -23.82 7.60
C ASN A 169 -12.67 -23.90 6.21
N LYS A 170 -11.89 -23.89 5.13
CA LYS A 170 -12.32 -23.99 3.72
C LYS A 170 -12.14 -25.39 3.15
#